data_5f40af1317350f04af8e2535b47d163c
#
_entry.id   5f40af1317350f04af8e2535b47d163c
#
_cell.length_a   1.000
_cell.length_b   1.000
_cell.length_c   1.000
_cell.angle_alpha   90.00
_cell.angle_beta   90.00
_cell.angle_gamma   90.00
#
_symmetry.space_group_name_H-M   'P 1'
#
loop_
_entity.id
_entity.type
_entity.pdbx_description
1 polymer ?
#
loop_
_entity_poly.entity_id
_entity_poly.type
_entity_poly.pdbx_seq_one_letter_code
_entity_poly.pdbx_strand_id
1 'polypeptide(L)'
;MTKADLVAQVAKKAGLTAKAAKDSVNTVFSSISQALKRGEKVVVTGFGTFVVRRRATRKGRNPQTGAEIQIPATKTPGFTAGKSLKRLVK
;
A
#
# COMPACT_ATOMS: atom_id res chain seq x y z
N MET A 1 -9.52 13.38 0.68
CA MET A 1 -9.16 13.16 -0.73
C MET A 1 -9.38 11.72 -1.10
N THR A 2 -10.04 11.49 -2.22
CA THR A 2 -10.32 10.13 -2.74
C THR A 2 -9.45 9.87 -3.97
N LYS A 3 -9.51 8.63 -4.49
CA LYS A 3 -8.85 8.30 -5.76
C LYS A 3 -9.39 9.18 -6.90
N ALA A 4 -10.69 9.47 -6.91
CA ALA A 4 -11.28 10.35 -7.91
C ALA A 4 -10.68 11.76 -7.88
N ASP A 5 -10.42 12.28 -6.67
CA ASP A 5 -9.76 13.58 -6.50
C ASP A 5 -8.31 13.55 -7.02
N LEU A 6 -7.59 12.45 -6.77
CA LEU A 6 -6.25 12.27 -7.31
C LEU A 6 -6.25 12.24 -8.84
N VAL A 7 -7.21 11.53 -9.44
CA VAL A 7 -7.35 11.46 -10.90
C VAL A 7 -7.58 12.86 -11.48
N ALA A 8 -8.44 13.66 -10.86
CA ALA A 8 -8.71 15.03 -11.29
C ALA A 8 -7.45 15.90 -11.23
N GLN A 9 -6.67 15.79 -10.16
CA GLN A 9 -5.43 16.54 -10.01
C GLN A 9 -4.37 16.11 -11.02
N VAL A 10 -4.25 14.80 -11.30
CA VAL A 10 -3.32 14.28 -12.30
C VAL A 10 -3.69 14.80 -13.70
N ALA A 11 -4.98 14.77 -14.04
CA ALA A 11 -5.45 15.28 -15.32
C ALA A 11 -5.04 16.76 -15.50
N LYS A 12 -5.28 17.56 -14.47
CA LYS A 12 -4.98 19.00 -14.51
C LYS A 12 -3.48 19.28 -14.55
N LYS A 13 -2.71 18.66 -13.64
CA LYS A 13 -1.29 18.96 -13.49
C LYS A 13 -0.43 18.36 -14.61
N ALA A 14 -0.79 17.19 -15.11
CA ALA A 14 -0.05 16.51 -16.17
C ALA A 14 -0.56 16.84 -17.56
N GLY A 15 -1.62 17.64 -17.67
CA GLY A 15 -2.20 17.99 -18.97
C GLY A 15 -2.84 16.82 -19.70
N LEU A 16 -3.45 15.90 -18.95
CA LEU A 16 -4.07 14.70 -19.50
C LEU A 16 -5.59 14.85 -19.54
N THR A 17 -6.21 14.07 -20.45
CA THR A 17 -7.66 13.91 -20.42
C THR A 17 -8.08 13.17 -19.15
N ALA A 18 -9.36 13.31 -18.76
CA ALA A 18 -9.88 12.59 -17.61
C ALA A 18 -9.70 11.08 -17.73
N LYS A 19 -9.93 10.54 -18.93
CA LYS A 19 -9.74 9.10 -19.19
C LYS A 19 -8.27 8.68 -19.04
N ALA A 20 -7.37 9.43 -19.68
CA ALA A 20 -5.93 9.13 -19.61
C ALA A 20 -5.40 9.21 -18.16
N ALA A 21 -5.86 10.20 -17.41
CA ALA A 21 -5.49 10.36 -16.01
C ALA A 21 -6.01 9.18 -15.17
N LYS A 22 -7.25 8.79 -15.37
CA LYS A 22 -7.86 7.64 -14.67
C LYS A 22 -7.08 6.36 -14.96
N ASP A 23 -6.79 6.09 -16.23
CA ASP A 23 -6.05 4.91 -16.65
C ASP A 23 -4.64 4.90 -16.06
N SER A 24 -3.97 6.06 -16.05
CA SER A 24 -2.63 6.21 -15.49
C SER A 24 -2.61 5.94 -13.99
N VAL A 25 -3.51 6.53 -13.23
CA VAL A 25 -3.61 6.33 -11.78
C VAL A 25 -3.93 4.87 -11.47
N ASN A 26 -4.90 4.28 -12.15
CA ASN A 26 -5.26 2.88 -11.96
C ASN A 26 -4.09 1.95 -12.29
N THR A 27 -3.34 2.22 -13.35
CA THR A 27 -2.17 1.43 -13.74
C THR A 27 -1.08 1.48 -12.68
N VAL A 28 -0.80 2.65 -12.11
CA VAL A 28 0.20 2.81 -11.05
C VAL A 28 -0.17 1.93 -9.85
N PHE A 29 -1.38 2.05 -9.34
CA PHE A 29 -1.80 1.27 -8.17
C PHE A 29 -1.92 -0.22 -8.46
N SER A 30 -2.38 -0.58 -9.65
CA SER A 30 -2.45 -1.96 -10.09
C SER A 30 -1.05 -2.59 -10.15
N SER A 31 -0.07 -1.87 -10.68
CA SER A 31 1.32 -2.34 -10.77
C SER A 31 1.93 -2.54 -9.39
N ILE A 32 1.68 -1.60 -8.46
CA ILE A 32 2.13 -1.73 -7.07
C ILE A 32 1.50 -2.97 -6.42
N SER A 33 0.20 -3.15 -6.60
CA SER A 33 -0.54 -4.29 -6.04
C SER A 33 0.00 -5.61 -6.57
N GLN A 34 0.29 -5.70 -7.87
CA GLN A 34 0.84 -6.91 -8.48
C GLN A 34 2.24 -7.23 -7.95
N ALA A 35 3.08 -6.22 -7.78
CA ALA A 35 4.41 -6.39 -7.21
C ALA A 35 4.34 -6.92 -5.77
N LEU A 36 3.47 -6.35 -4.95
CA LEU A 36 3.26 -6.79 -3.58
C LEU A 36 2.70 -8.21 -3.51
N LYS A 37 1.83 -8.58 -4.44
CA LYS A 37 1.30 -9.93 -4.54
C LYS A 37 2.42 -10.96 -4.77
N ARG A 38 3.46 -10.58 -5.53
CA ARG A 38 4.64 -11.42 -5.76
C ARG A 38 5.65 -11.36 -4.63
N GLY A 39 5.40 -10.58 -3.59
CA GLY A 39 6.31 -10.41 -2.47
C GLY A 39 7.45 -9.42 -2.73
N GLU A 40 7.37 -8.64 -3.81
CA GLU A 40 8.36 -7.62 -4.15
C GLU A 40 8.05 -6.30 -3.46
N LYS A 41 9.07 -5.63 -2.92
CA LYS A 41 8.88 -4.28 -2.42
C LYS A 41 8.94 -3.28 -3.57
N VAL A 42 8.22 -2.19 -3.45
CA VAL A 42 8.18 -1.12 -4.45
C VAL A 42 8.75 0.15 -3.83
N VAL A 43 9.90 0.56 -4.30
CA VAL A 43 10.56 1.78 -3.81
C VAL A 43 10.18 2.94 -4.71
N VAL A 44 9.48 3.93 -4.15
CA VAL A 44 9.16 5.18 -4.84
C VAL A 44 10.07 6.26 -4.30
N THR A 45 11.16 6.52 -5.00
CA THR A 45 12.19 7.46 -4.56
C THR A 45 11.58 8.84 -4.29
N GLY A 46 11.87 9.40 -3.12
CA GLY A 46 11.36 10.70 -2.70
C GLY A 46 9.97 10.64 -2.08
N PHE A 47 9.33 9.49 -2.05
CA PHE A 47 7.99 9.34 -1.47
C PHE A 47 7.98 8.31 -0.34
N GLY A 48 8.30 7.07 -0.64
CA GLY A 48 8.32 6.00 0.34
C GLY A 48 8.46 4.63 -0.30
N THR A 49 8.26 3.60 0.50
CA THR A 49 8.43 2.20 0.06
C THR A 49 7.22 1.40 0.46
N PHE A 50 6.63 0.69 -0.50
CA PHE A 50 5.59 -0.30 -0.24
C PHE A 50 6.26 -1.65 -0.01
N VAL A 51 5.90 -2.31 1.08
CA VAL A 51 6.51 -3.59 1.48
C VAL A 51 5.44 -4.61 1.82
N VAL A 52 5.82 -5.87 1.79
CA VAL A 52 5.00 -6.96 2.33
C VAL A 52 5.62 -7.34 3.67
N ARG A 53 4.85 -7.19 4.72
CA ARG A 53 5.25 -7.58 6.07
C ARG A 53 4.71 -8.97 6.36
N ARG A 54 5.58 -9.85 6.84
CA ARG A 54 5.20 -11.20 7.23
C ARG A 54 5.13 -11.27 8.73
N ARG A 55 4.05 -11.85 9.23
CA ARG A 55 3.93 -12.20 10.64
C ARG A 55 4.04 -13.72 10.74
N ALA A 56 5.00 -14.20 11.55
CA ALA A 56 5.16 -15.61 11.78
C ALA A 56 3.96 -16.21 12.49
N THR A 57 3.77 -17.52 12.34
CA THR A 57 2.78 -18.28 13.11
C THR A 57 3.03 -18.06 14.60
N ARG A 58 1.99 -17.79 15.35
CA ARG A 58 2.08 -17.58 16.80
C ARG A 58 0.93 -18.28 17.51
N LYS A 59 1.11 -18.54 18.80
CA LYS A 59 0.07 -19.10 19.64
C LYS A 59 -0.76 -17.95 20.23
N GLY A 60 -2.07 -18.10 20.16
CA GLY A 60 -3.02 -17.22 20.82
C GLY A 60 -3.88 -18.00 21.78
N ARG A 61 -4.79 -17.33 22.45
CA ARG A 61 -5.70 -17.96 23.40
C ARG A 61 -7.13 -17.55 23.07
N ASN A 62 -8.04 -18.53 23.03
CA ASN A 62 -9.45 -18.24 22.83
C ASN A 62 -10.00 -17.60 24.11
N PRO A 63 -10.52 -16.36 24.05
CA PRO A 63 -10.98 -15.66 25.25
C PRO A 63 -12.23 -16.30 25.89
N GLN A 64 -13.01 -17.09 25.15
CA GLN A 64 -14.20 -17.75 25.68
C GLN A 64 -13.90 -19.07 26.36
N THR A 65 -12.99 -19.87 25.80
CA THR A 65 -12.70 -21.21 26.32
C THR A 65 -11.35 -21.29 27.04
N GLY A 66 -10.49 -20.30 26.86
CA GLY A 66 -9.13 -20.33 27.38
C GLY A 66 -8.21 -21.28 26.65
N ALA A 67 -8.70 -21.96 25.62
CA ALA A 67 -7.89 -22.90 24.84
C ALA A 67 -6.85 -22.18 24.02
N GLU A 68 -5.66 -22.79 23.90
CA GLU A 68 -4.63 -22.29 22.98
C GLU A 68 -5.07 -22.51 21.54
N ILE A 69 -4.94 -21.46 20.74
CA ILE A 69 -5.15 -21.54 19.30
C ILE A 69 -3.88 -21.11 18.58
N GLN A 70 -3.66 -21.67 17.43
CA GLN A 70 -2.52 -21.30 16.59
C GLN A 70 -2.98 -20.28 15.55
N ILE A 71 -2.38 -19.08 15.59
CA ILE A 71 -2.65 -18.04 14.62
C ILE A 71 -1.72 -18.26 13.45
N PRO A 72 -2.23 -18.55 12.23
CA PRO A 72 -1.38 -18.84 11.09
C PRO A 72 -0.54 -17.64 10.67
N ALA A 73 0.55 -17.92 9.99
CA ALA A 73 1.38 -16.88 9.38
C ALA A 73 0.56 -16.08 8.37
N THR A 74 0.69 -14.78 8.40
CA THR A 74 -0.02 -13.88 7.49
C THR A 74 0.95 -12.93 6.80
N LYS A 75 0.54 -12.42 5.65
CA LYS A 75 1.25 -11.38 4.91
C LYS A 75 0.36 -10.16 4.85
N THR A 76 0.92 -9.00 5.15
CA THR A 76 0.18 -7.75 5.16
C THR A 76 0.95 -6.70 4.37
N PRO A 77 0.31 -5.98 3.43
CA PRO A 77 0.97 -4.86 2.78
C PRO A 77 1.20 -3.73 3.77
N GLY A 78 2.32 -3.07 3.64
CA GLY A 78 2.65 -1.93 4.48
C GLY A 78 3.33 -0.83 3.67
N PHE A 79 3.38 0.36 4.24
CA PHE A 79 4.01 1.51 3.62
C PHE A 79 4.93 2.19 4.63
N THR A 80 6.16 2.46 4.21
CA THR A 80 7.13 3.21 5.01
C THR A 80 7.39 4.54 4.31
N ALA A 81 7.06 5.65 4.97
CA ALA A 81 7.26 6.97 4.41
C ALA A 81 8.75 7.28 4.27
N GLY A 82 9.12 7.90 3.16
CA GLY A 82 10.47 8.40 2.96
C GLY A 82 10.75 9.68 3.76
N LYS A 83 12.01 10.05 3.86
CA LYS A 83 12.42 11.26 4.62
C LYS A 83 11.76 12.52 4.08
N SER A 84 11.69 12.67 2.75
CA SER A 84 11.09 13.84 2.13
C SER A 84 9.61 13.96 2.46
N LEU A 85 8.87 12.85 2.41
CA LEU A 85 7.46 12.83 2.75
C LEU A 85 7.23 13.16 4.22
N LYS A 86 8.05 12.59 5.11
CA LYS A 86 7.97 12.88 6.54
C LYS A 86 8.19 14.35 6.85
N ARG A 87 9.10 15.02 6.13
CA ARG A 87 9.35 16.45 6.28
C ARG A 87 8.17 17.29 5.86
N LEU A 88 7.45 16.88 4.81
CA LEU A 88 6.28 17.62 4.31
C LEU A 88 5.11 17.64 5.29
N VAL A 89 4.93 16.57 6.05
CA VAL A 89 3.78 16.43 6.97
C VAL A 89 4.14 16.75 8.43
N LYS A 90 5.36 17.11 8.67
CA LYS A 90 5.87 17.40 10.01
C LYS A 90 5.32 18.70 10.59
#